data_1a6cbfdc15d903ae607292898834942f
#
_entry.id   1a6cbfdc15d903ae607292898834942f
#
_cell.length_a   1.000
_cell.length_b   1.000
_cell.length_c   1.000
_cell.angle_alpha   90.00
_cell.angle_beta   90.00
_cell.angle_gamma   90.00
#
_symmetry.space_group_name_H-M   'P 1'
#
loop_
_entity.id
_entity.type
_entity.pdbx_description
1 polymer ?
#
loop_
_entity_poly.entity_id
_entity_poly.type
_entity_poly.pdbx_seq_one_letter_code
_entity_poly.pdbx_strand_id
1 'polypeptide(L)'
;VTQVVRLTLVAHAMTDALAAARFPADEPLNDMGRRQAEATAAHFRCGVSGFTAPEQRARQTADLLGLDATVDPRLADLNCGPWQGKRLQDVPRGDLMVWLTDPARAPHGGESITELIQRVDRWLKSLTENVVATVAVTHPAVIRAAILLALDAPAKSFWRIDIAPVSRTDLHYRGGCWTLRR
;
A
#
# COMPACT_ATOMS: atom_id res chain seq x y z
N VAL A 1 -8.78 -3.66 -30.60
CA VAL A 1 -9.15 -4.13 -29.23
C VAL A 1 -8.37 -3.27 -28.26
N THR A 2 -9.06 -2.45 -27.48
CA THR A 2 -8.42 -1.59 -26.46
C THR A 2 -7.84 -2.50 -25.39
N GLN A 3 -6.52 -2.54 -25.25
CA GLN A 3 -5.83 -3.31 -24.23
C GLN A 3 -6.14 -2.73 -22.85
N VAL A 4 -6.46 -3.60 -21.88
CA VAL A 4 -6.76 -3.25 -20.50
C VAL A 4 -5.68 -3.80 -19.58
N VAL A 5 -4.92 -2.94 -18.91
CA VAL A 5 -4.03 -3.35 -17.82
C VAL A 5 -4.88 -3.54 -16.56
N ARG A 6 -4.67 -4.67 -15.88
CA ARG A 6 -5.39 -5.00 -14.63
C ARG A 6 -4.40 -5.06 -13.49
N LEU A 7 -4.68 -4.30 -12.44
CA LEU A 7 -3.88 -4.27 -11.22
C LEU A 7 -4.76 -4.63 -10.03
N THR A 8 -4.34 -5.61 -9.26
CA THR A 8 -4.90 -5.94 -7.95
C THR A 8 -3.89 -5.56 -6.87
N LEU A 9 -4.22 -4.60 -6.03
CA LEU A 9 -3.46 -4.25 -4.83
C LEU A 9 -4.03 -4.99 -3.63
N VAL A 10 -3.17 -5.59 -2.82
CA VAL A 10 -3.54 -6.29 -1.59
C VAL A 10 -2.79 -5.65 -0.43
N ALA A 11 -3.53 -5.22 0.59
CA ALA A 11 -2.92 -4.72 1.81
C ALA A 11 -2.30 -5.88 2.61
N HIS A 12 -1.12 -5.66 3.21
CA HIS A 12 -0.54 -6.66 4.10
C HIS A 12 -1.49 -7.01 5.25
N ALA A 13 -1.32 -8.20 5.83
CA ALA A 13 -2.11 -8.68 6.94
C ALA A 13 -1.71 -7.98 8.26
N MET A 14 -2.41 -8.32 9.35
CA MET A 14 -2.26 -7.68 10.66
C MET A 14 -0.86 -7.85 11.25
N THR A 15 -0.38 -6.77 11.86
CA THR A 15 0.85 -6.72 12.66
C THR A 15 0.54 -6.18 14.05
N ASP A 16 1.47 -6.36 15.00
CA ASP A 16 1.31 -5.79 16.34
C ASP A 16 1.36 -4.26 16.33
N ALA A 17 2.14 -3.66 15.44
CA ALA A 17 2.18 -2.21 15.28
C ALA A 17 0.82 -1.66 14.81
N LEU A 18 0.20 -2.31 13.82
CA LEU A 18 -1.12 -1.92 13.35
C LEU A 18 -2.20 -2.09 14.42
N ALA A 19 -2.18 -3.21 15.16
CA ALA A 19 -3.11 -3.47 16.26
C ALA A 19 -2.96 -2.46 17.41
N ALA A 20 -1.76 -1.96 17.65
CA ALA A 20 -1.44 -1.01 18.72
C ALA A 20 -1.46 0.46 18.26
N ALA A 21 -1.90 0.76 17.04
CA ALA A 21 -1.89 2.09 16.43
C ALA A 21 -0.50 2.78 16.53
N ARG A 22 0.55 2.03 16.16
CA ARG A 22 1.92 2.54 16.09
C ARG A 22 2.29 2.84 14.64
N PHE A 23 3.21 3.78 14.44
CA PHE A 23 3.88 3.94 13.17
C PHE A 23 4.70 2.67 12.88
N PRO A 24 4.50 2.02 11.71
CA PRO A 24 5.17 0.77 11.42
C PRO A 24 6.69 0.95 11.31
N ALA A 25 7.40 -0.07 11.79
CA ALA A 25 8.80 -0.33 11.46
C ALA A 25 8.85 -1.55 10.51
N ASP A 26 9.96 -2.26 10.41
CA ASP A 26 9.98 -3.52 9.65
C ASP A 26 9.65 -4.71 10.56
N GLU A 27 8.42 -4.76 11.06
CA GLU A 27 7.90 -5.86 11.87
C GLU A 27 7.24 -6.97 11.03
N PRO A 28 7.24 -8.23 11.53
CA PRO A 28 6.54 -9.34 10.89
C PRO A 28 5.03 -9.28 11.13
N LEU A 29 4.31 -10.17 10.45
CA LEU A 29 2.91 -10.46 10.79
C LEU A 29 2.80 -11.06 12.20
N ASN A 30 1.73 -10.71 12.90
CA ASN A 30 1.34 -11.41 14.11
C ASN A 30 0.49 -12.66 13.78
N ASP A 31 0.10 -13.44 14.80
CA ASP A 31 -0.67 -14.67 14.60
C ASP A 31 -2.02 -14.42 13.94
N MET A 32 -2.67 -13.29 14.26
CA MET A 32 -3.92 -12.90 13.61
C MET A 32 -3.69 -12.62 12.12
N GLY A 33 -2.64 -11.87 11.78
CA GLY A 33 -2.29 -11.56 10.40
C GLY A 33 -1.98 -12.80 9.59
N ARG A 34 -1.27 -13.78 10.16
CA ARG A 34 -1.00 -15.06 9.49
C ARG A 34 -2.29 -15.78 9.15
N ARG A 35 -3.20 -15.94 10.11
CA ARG A 35 -4.51 -16.56 9.89
C ARG A 35 -5.36 -15.80 8.86
N GLN A 36 -5.33 -14.47 8.87
CA GLN A 36 -6.04 -13.65 7.87
C GLN A 36 -5.52 -13.92 6.46
N ALA A 37 -4.19 -13.92 6.27
CA ALA A 37 -3.58 -14.16 4.98
C ALA A 37 -3.88 -15.59 4.48
N GLU A 38 -3.73 -16.62 5.34
CA GLU A 38 -4.05 -18.01 5.01
C GLU A 38 -5.52 -18.17 4.60
N ALA A 39 -6.45 -17.58 5.33
CA ALA A 39 -7.89 -17.63 5.01
C ALA A 39 -8.21 -16.94 3.67
N THR A 40 -7.44 -15.91 3.30
CA THR A 40 -7.62 -15.16 2.06
C THR A 40 -6.98 -15.85 0.86
N ALA A 41 -6.03 -16.77 1.08
CA ALA A 41 -5.26 -17.44 0.03
C ALA A 41 -6.16 -18.16 -1.01
N ALA A 42 -7.31 -18.70 -0.60
CA ALA A 42 -8.26 -19.35 -1.49
C ALA A 42 -8.80 -18.44 -2.63
N HIS A 43 -8.73 -17.12 -2.47
CA HIS A 43 -9.13 -16.15 -3.48
C HIS A 43 -8.05 -15.87 -4.53
N PHE A 44 -6.84 -16.41 -4.34
CA PHE A 44 -5.72 -16.26 -5.26
C PHE A 44 -5.33 -17.62 -5.83
N ARG A 45 -4.91 -17.63 -7.11
CA ARG A 45 -4.33 -18.83 -7.70
C ARG A 45 -2.89 -18.95 -7.23
N CYS A 46 -2.51 -20.12 -6.73
CA CYS A 46 -1.13 -20.40 -6.34
C CYS A 46 -0.17 -20.19 -7.52
N GLY A 47 0.98 -19.60 -7.26
CA GLY A 47 2.03 -19.35 -8.25
C GLY A 47 1.74 -18.22 -9.25
N VAL A 48 0.73 -17.38 -8.98
CA VAL A 48 0.54 -16.15 -9.77
C VAL A 48 1.70 -15.23 -9.52
N SER A 49 2.35 -14.82 -10.61
CA SER A 49 3.44 -13.82 -10.57
C SER A 49 2.91 -12.44 -10.19
N GLY A 50 3.68 -11.72 -9.38
CA GLY A 50 3.30 -10.39 -8.93
C GLY A 50 4.47 -9.65 -8.29
N PHE A 51 4.13 -8.63 -7.54
CA PHE A 51 5.07 -7.82 -6.79
C PHE A 51 4.74 -7.80 -5.29
N THR A 52 5.75 -7.55 -4.47
CA THR A 52 5.59 -7.28 -3.05
C THR A 52 6.46 -6.11 -2.62
N ALA A 53 6.00 -5.36 -1.65
CA ALA A 53 6.82 -4.38 -0.95
C ALA A 53 8.00 -5.07 -0.22
N PRO A 54 9.08 -4.35 0.07
CA PRO A 54 10.29 -4.95 0.66
C PRO A 54 10.14 -5.36 2.12
N GLU A 55 9.19 -4.79 2.87
CA GLU A 55 9.02 -5.03 4.30
C GLU A 55 8.52 -6.46 4.59
N GLN A 56 8.95 -7.00 5.73
CA GLN A 56 8.63 -8.39 6.13
C GLN A 56 7.14 -8.69 6.08
N ARG A 57 6.30 -7.81 6.61
CA ARG A 57 4.84 -8.00 6.66
C ARG A 57 4.21 -8.16 5.28
N ALA A 58 4.71 -7.42 4.28
CA ALA A 58 4.21 -7.52 2.90
C ALA A 58 4.68 -8.83 2.24
N ARG A 59 5.97 -9.17 2.38
CA ARG A 59 6.53 -10.42 1.85
C ARG A 59 5.87 -11.64 2.46
N GLN A 60 5.71 -11.68 3.78
CA GLN A 60 5.03 -12.78 4.47
C GLN A 60 3.56 -12.91 4.04
N THR A 61 2.87 -11.79 3.82
CA THR A 61 1.51 -11.82 3.26
C THR A 61 1.51 -12.43 1.86
N ALA A 62 2.41 -12.01 0.97
CA ALA A 62 2.52 -12.55 -0.39
C ALA A 62 2.79 -14.07 -0.38
N ASP A 63 3.71 -14.53 0.47
CA ASP A 63 4.04 -15.94 0.62
C ASP A 63 2.83 -16.77 1.09
N LEU A 64 2.10 -16.29 2.11
CA LEU A 64 0.91 -16.96 2.64
C LEU A 64 -0.26 -16.96 1.66
N LEU A 65 -0.35 -15.96 0.77
CA LEU A 65 -1.31 -15.94 -0.34
C LEU A 65 -0.92 -16.88 -1.49
N GLY A 66 0.26 -17.49 -1.45
CA GLY A 66 0.76 -18.38 -2.50
C GLY A 66 1.20 -17.66 -3.77
N LEU A 67 1.58 -16.40 -3.68
CA LEU A 67 2.05 -15.60 -4.83
C LEU A 67 3.54 -15.85 -5.09
N ASP A 68 3.92 -15.89 -6.38
CA ASP A 68 5.31 -15.80 -6.81
C ASP A 68 5.67 -14.32 -7.01
N ALA A 69 6.01 -13.65 -5.90
CA ALA A 69 6.14 -12.21 -5.88
C ALA A 69 7.60 -11.74 -5.90
N THR A 70 7.90 -10.82 -6.82
CA THR A 70 9.18 -10.11 -6.89
C THR A 70 9.11 -8.86 -6.01
N VAL A 71 10.16 -8.60 -5.24
CA VAL A 71 10.27 -7.39 -4.43
C VAL A 71 10.46 -6.17 -5.32
N ASP A 72 9.58 -5.18 -5.16
CA ASP A 72 9.71 -3.86 -5.81
C ASP A 72 9.83 -2.76 -4.74
N PRO A 73 10.99 -2.12 -4.61
CA PRO A 73 11.22 -1.06 -3.61
C PRO A 73 10.27 0.13 -3.74
N ARG A 74 9.68 0.35 -4.92
CA ARG A 74 8.70 1.43 -5.15
C ARG A 74 7.38 1.20 -4.44
N LEU A 75 7.12 -0.02 -3.95
CA LEU A 75 5.96 -0.40 -3.15
C LEU A 75 6.18 -0.27 -1.65
N ALA A 76 7.36 0.20 -1.22
CA ALA A 76 7.69 0.38 0.19
C ALA A 76 6.67 1.28 0.91
N ASP A 77 6.52 1.07 2.22
CA ASP A 77 5.64 1.90 3.05
C ASP A 77 6.09 3.37 3.07
N LEU A 78 5.19 4.25 3.51
CA LEU A 78 5.50 5.64 3.78
C LEU A 78 6.65 5.73 4.80
N ASN A 79 7.74 6.38 4.42
CA ASN A 79 8.87 6.57 5.31
C ASN A 79 8.53 7.64 6.37
N CYS A 80 8.24 7.20 7.58
CA CYS A 80 7.95 8.05 8.73
C CYS A 80 9.19 8.43 9.55
N GLY A 81 10.41 8.18 9.05
CA GLY A 81 11.66 8.55 9.72
C GLY A 81 11.70 8.13 11.20
N PRO A 82 12.10 9.02 12.11
CA PRO A 82 12.18 8.75 13.55
C PRO A 82 10.85 8.43 14.24
N TRP A 83 9.71 8.56 13.58
CA TRP A 83 8.42 8.16 14.16
C TRP A 83 8.18 6.65 14.09
N GLN A 84 8.96 5.91 13.33
CA GLN A 84 8.85 4.45 13.26
C GLN A 84 8.84 3.81 14.66
N GLY A 85 7.88 2.93 14.90
CA GLY A 85 7.67 2.24 16.17
C GLY A 85 7.01 3.07 17.28
N LYS A 86 6.89 4.39 17.14
CA LYS A 86 6.21 5.25 18.12
C LYS A 86 4.69 5.09 18.02
N ARG A 87 4.01 5.30 19.17
CA ARG A 87 2.57 5.46 19.17
C ARG A 87 2.19 6.88 18.72
N LEU A 88 0.97 7.05 18.23
CA LEU A 88 0.45 8.38 17.87
C LEU A 88 0.56 9.38 19.02
N GLN A 89 0.30 8.95 20.25
CA GLN A 89 0.36 9.79 21.44
C GLN A 89 1.78 10.21 21.84
N ASP A 90 2.81 9.51 21.36
CA ASP A 90 4.22 9.79 21.67
C ASP A 90 4.84 10.80 20.67
N VAL A 91 4.07 11.23 19.66
CA VAL A 91 4.46 12.23 18.67
C VAL A 91 3.97 13.60 19.13
N PRO A 92 4.77 14.69 19.00
CA PRO A 92 4.32 16.03 19.31
C PRO A 92 3.02 16.38 18.58
N ARG A 93 2.03 16.87 19.34
CA ARG A 93 0.68 17.12 18.81
C ARG A 93 0.67 18.09 17.63
N GLY A 94 1.54 19.11 17.67
CA GLY A 94 1.66 20.07 16.56
C GLY A 94 2.16 19.42 15.28
N ASP A 95 3.16 18.55 15.38
CA ASP A 95 3.71 17.82 14.24
C ASP A 95 2.69 16.83 13.69
N LEU A 96 1.97 16.12 14.55
CA LEU A 96 0.91 15.21 14.15
C LEU A 96 -0.20 15.95 13.38
N MET A 97 -0.59 17.14 13.83
CA MET A 97 -1.59 17.96 13.13
C MET A 97 -1.11 18.40 11.77
N VAL A 98 0.16 18.82 11.62
CA VAL A 98 0.75 19.17 10.32
C VAL A 98 0.72 17.95 9.40
N TRP A 99 1.12 16.79 9.88
CA TRP A 99 1.13 15.55 9.07
C TRP A 99 -0.27 15.15 8.57
N LEU A 100 -1.30 15.36 9.39
CA LEU A 100 -2.69 15.04 9.04
C LEU A 100 -3.35 16.06 8.11
N THR A 101 -2.88 17.31 8.08
CA THR A 101 -3.55 18.41 7.37
C THR A 101 -2.79 18.97 6.18
N ASP A 102 -1.47 18.82 6.15
CA ASP A 102 -0.62 19.32 5.06
C ASP A 102 0.16 18.19 4.39
N PRO A 103 -0.36 17.63 3.28
CA PRO A 103 0.25 16.48 2.62
C PRO A 103 1.62 16.77 1.98
N ALA A 104 1.99 18.03 1.81
CA ALA A 104 3.29 18.42 1.27
C ALA A 104 4.41 18.42 2.31
N ARG A 105 4.06 18.33 3.59
CA ARG A 105 5.04 18.36 4.68
C ARG A 105 5.30 16.99 5.29
N ALA A 106 6.55 16.79 5.72
CA ALA A 106 7.01 15.60 6.41
C ALA A 106 7.63 15.99 7.75
N PRO A 107 6.82 16.28 8.81
CA PRO A 107 7.36 16.73 10.10
C PRO A 107 8.25 15.70 10.78
N HIS A 108 8.14 14.43 10.40
CA HIS A 108 9.04 13.34 10.82
C HIS A 108 10.37 13.30 10.05
N GLY A 109 10.60 14.16 9.07
CA GLY A 109 11.82 14.18 8.28
C GLY A 109 12.00 13.04 7.27
N GLY A 110 10.95 12.21 7.08
CA GLY A 110 10.91 11.16 6.07
C GLY A 110 10.22 11.61 4.77
N GLU A 111 9.31 10.80 4.25
CA GLU A 111 8.58 11.04 3.00
C GLU A 111 7.25 11.76 3.27
N SER A 112 6.95 12.84 2.54
CA SER A 112 5.63 13.47 2.59
C SER A 112 4.58 12.63 1.83
N ILE A 113 3.30 12.88 2.11
CA ILE A 113 2.19 12.24 1.34
C ILE A 113 2.30 12.58 -0.14
N THR A 114 2.66 13.81 -0.48
CA THR A 114 2.84 14.24 -1.87
C THR A 114 3.97 13.47 -2.57
N GLU A 115 5.11 13.27 -1.90
CA GLU A 115 6.23 12.48 -2.42
C GLU A 115 5.85 11.02 -2.62
N LEU A 116 5.11 10.43 -1.65
CA LEU A 116 4.55 9.08 -1.78
C LEU A 116 3.66 8.97 -3.02
N ILE A 117 2.72 9.89 -3.21
CA ILE A 117 1.81 9.90 -4.37
C ILE A 117 2.61 9.98 -5.68
N GLN A 118 3.65 10.82 -5.75
CA GLN A 118 4.52 10.89 -6.92
C GLN A 118 5.30 9.59 -7.18
N ARG A 119 5.77 8.92 -6.13
CA ARG A 119 6.43 7.62 -6.24
C ARG A 119 5.49 6.55 -6.78
N VAL A 120 4.27 6.49 -6.27
CA VAL A 120 3.24 5.55 -6.72
C VAL A 120 2.79 5.86 -8.15
N ASP A 121 2.67 7.12 -8.53
CA ASP A 121 2.35 7.52 -9.91
C ASP A 121 3.38 7.00 -10.92
N ARG A 122 4.68 7.16 -10.61
CA ARG A 122 5.74 6.61 -11.46
C ARG A 122 5.67 5.09 -11.57
N TRP A 123 5.35 4.39 -10.48
CA TRP A 123 5.17 2.95 -10.51
C TRP A 123 3.96 2.53 -11.35
N LEU A 124 2.80 3.16 -11.15
CA LEU A 124 1.60 2.89 -11.94
C LEU A 124 1.83 3.13 -13.44
N LYS A 125 2.53 4.20 -13.81
CA LYS A 125 2.89 4.49 -15.21
C LYS A 125 3.74 3.37 -15.81
N SER A 126 4.70 2.83 -15.07
CA SER A 126 5.53 1.72 -15.55
C SER A 126 4.74 0.45 -15.86
N LEU A 127 3.59 0.23 -15.21
CA LEU A 127 2.72 -0.92 -15.48
C LEU A 127 1.94 -0.79 -16.78
N THR A 128 1.74 0.44 -17.27
CA THR A 128 0.94 0.68 -18.48
C THR A 128 1.66 0.30 -19.77
N GLU A 129 2.97 0.08 -19.70
CA GLU A 129 3.79 -0.32 -20.85
C GLU A 129 3.58 -1.79 -21.24
N ASN A 130 3.07 -2.62 -20.33
CA ASN A 130 2.85 -4.05 -20.55
C ASN A 130 1.43 -4.44 -20.14
N VAL A 131 0.70 -5.07 -21.05
CA VAL A 131 -0.68 -5.51 -20.83
C VAL A 131 -0.69 -6.86 -20.11
N VAL A 132 -0.41 -6.84 -18.81
CA VAL A 132 -0.42 -8.03 -17.97
C VAL A 132 -1.30 -7.78 -16.75
N ALA A 133 -2.02 -8.81 -16.31
CA ALA A 133 -2.69 -8.76 -15.02
C ALA A 133 -1.64 -8.87 -13.92
N THR A 134 -1.57 -7.89 -13.05
CA THR A 134 -0.57 -7.78 -11.99
C THR A 134 -1.23 -7.80 -10.62
N VAL A 135 -0.68 -8.59 -9.69
CA VAL A 135 -1.02 -8.56 -8.27
C VAL A 135 0.16 -7.95 -7.50
N ALA A 136 -0.10 -7.05 -6.59
CA ALA A 136 0.94 -6.46 -5.75
C ALA A 136 0.50 -6.39 -4.29
N VAL A 137 1.31 -6.97 -3.40
CA VAL A 137 1.11 -6.88 -1.94
C VAL A 137 1.91 -5.70 -1.41
N THR A 138 1.22 -4.78 -0.75
CA THR A 138 1.83 -3.53 -0.29
C THR A 138 1.13 -3.00 0.96
N HIS A 139 1.27 -1.73 1.24
CA HIS A 139 0.84 -1.04 2.44
C HIS A 139 -0.40 -0.18 2.21
N PRO A 140 -1.22 0.06 3.24
CA PRO A 140 -2.35 0.97 3.14
C PRO A 140 -2.01 2.34 2.55
N ALA A 141 -0.84 2.90 2.89
CA ALA A 141 -0.41 4.19 2.37
C ALA A 141 -0.25 4.19 0.83
N VAL A 142 0.39 3.15 0.29
CA VAL A 142 0.58 2.98 -1.16
C VAL A 142 -0.77 2.80 -1.87
N ILE A 143 -1.66 2.00 -1.29
CA ILE A 143 -3.01 1.76 -1.85
C ILE A 143 -3.84 3.04 -1.86
N ARG A 144 -3.81 3.83 -0.77
CA ARG A 144 -4.46 5.16 -0.72
C ARG A 144 -3.96 6.07 -1.85
N ALA A 145 -2.63 6.14 -2.04
CA ALA A 145 -2.04 6.93 -3.10
C ALA A 145 -2.52 6.47 -4.50
N ALA A 146 -2.55 5.17 -4.74
CA ALA A 146 -3.04 4.60 -6.01
C ALA A 146 -4.53 4.93 -6.25
N ILE A 147 -5.36 4.86 -5.22
CA ILE A 147 -6.79 5.23 -5.31
C ILE A 147 -6.94 6.72 -5.63
N LEU A 148 -6.20 7.61 -4.95
CA LEU A 148 -6.24 9.05 -5.24
C LEU A 148 -5.87 9.35 -6.70
N LEU A 149 -4.82 8.69 -7.21
CA LEU A 149 -4.39 8.82 -8.60
C LEU A 149 -5.45 8.32 -9.58
N ALA A 150 -6.08 7.18 -9.30
CA ALA A 150 -7.12 6.62 -10.15
C ALA A 150 -8.39 7.49 -10.19
N LEU A 151 -8.68 8.21 -9.12
CA LEU A 151 -9.86 9.08 -8.99
C LEU A 151 -9.58 10.55 -9.31
N ASP A 152 -8.33 10.89 -9.66
CA ASP A 152 -7.88 12.29 -9.80
C ASP A 152 -8.24 13.14 -8.58
N ALA A 153 -8.14 12.52 -7.39
CA ALA A 153 -8.54 13.14 -6.13
C ALA A 153 -7.34 13.88 -5.50
N PRO A 154 -7.60 14.99 -4.78
CA PRO A 154 -6.54 15.78 -4.18
C PRO A 154 -5.84 15.05 -3.03
N ALA A 155 -4.54 15.30 -2.84
CA ALA A 155 -3.72 14.69 -1.78
C ALA A 155 -4.32 14.85 -0.37
N LYS A 156 -5.04 15.93 -0.09
CA LYS A 156 -5.75 16.17 1.19
C LYS A 156 -6.82 15.12 1.51
N SER A 157 -7.24 14.33 0.53
CA SER A 157 -8.21 13.24 0.72
C SER A 157 -7.56 11.93 1.20
N PHE A 158 -6.25 11.89 1.34
CA PHE A 158 -5.49 10.68 1.67
C PHE A 158 -6.01 9.96 2.93
N TRP A 159 -6.26 10.69 4.00
CA TRP A 159 -6.72 10.14 5.27
C TRP A 159 -8.22 9.80 5.31
N ARG A 160 -8.95 10.08 4.23
CA ARG A 160 -10.39 9.76 4.10
C ARG A 160 -10.65 8.39 3.49
N ILE A 161 -9.60 7.64 3.16
CA ILE A 161 -9.66 6.30 2.58
C ILE A 161 -9.23 5.31 3.65
N ASP A 162 -10.11 4.39 4.01
CA ASP A 162 -9.80 3.30 4.92
C ASP A 162 -9.40 2.04 4.12
N ILE A 163 -8.32 1.39 4.56
CA ILE A 163 -7.79 0.17 3.93
C ILE A 163 -7.63 -0.89 5.01
N ALA A 164 -8.47 -1.90 4.95
CA ALA A 164 -8.41 -3.02 5.89
C ALA A 164 -7.26 -3.99 5.56
N PRO A 165 -6.71 -4.70 6.56
CA PRO A 165 -5.75 -5.78 6.34
C PRO A 165 -6.28 -6.83 5.36
N VAL A 166 -5.42 -7.34 4.50
CA VAL A 166 -5.73 -8.30 3.42
C VAL A 166 -6.84 -7.90 2.47
N SER A 167 -7.28 -6.65 2.52
CA SER A 167 -8.27 -6.12 1.59
C SER A 167 -7.69 -6.00 0.18
N ARG A 168 -8.56 -6.16 -0.80
CA ARG A 168 -8.24 -6.11 -2.21
C ARG A 168 -8.77 -4.82 -2.83
N THR A 169 -7.95 -4.17 -3.66
CA THR A 169 -8.31 -3.01 -4.46
C THR A 169 -7.96 -3.29 -5.91
N ASP A 170 -8.95 -3.29 -6.79
CA ASP A 170 -8.77 -3.55 -8.22
C ASP A 170 -8.77 -2.24 -9.00
N LEU A 171 -7.73 -2.04 -9.82
CA LEU A 171 -7.59 -0.91 -10.72
C LEU A 171 -7.44 -1.41 -12.16
N HIS A 172 -8.16 -0.77 -13.08
CA HIS A 172 -8.04 -1.04 -14.50
C HIS A 172 -7.57 0.21 -15.25
N TYR A 173 -6.51 0.07 -16.05
CA TYR A 173 -6.06 1.13 -16.94
C TYR A 173 -6.62 0.90 -18.33
N ARG A 174 -7.34 1.91 -18.83
CA ARG A 174 -7.94 1.89 -20.17
C ARG A 174 -8.11 3.33 -20.65
N GLY A 175 -7.79 3.57 -21.93
CA GLY A 175 -8.03 4.88 -22.55
C GLY A 175 -7.26 6.03 -21.89
N GLY A 176 -6.08 5.75 -21.34
CA GLY A 176 -5.22 6.78 -20.73
C GLY A 176 -5.48 7.05 -19.25
N CYS A 177 -6.41 6.36 -18.61
CA CYS A 177 -6.73 6.57 -17.19
C CYS A 177 -6.95 5.27 -16.41
N TRP A 178 -6.66 5.32 -15.11
CA TRP A 178 -6.98 4.28 -14.16
C TRP A 178 -8.43 4.41 -13.69
N THR A 179 -9.10 3.30 -13.49
CA THR A 179 -10.46 3.23 -12.95
C THR A 179 -10.47 2.29 -11.75
N LEU A 180 -11.02 2.74 -10.63
CA LEU A 180 -11.27 1.91 -9.46
C LEU A 180 -12.43 0.96 -9.75
N ARG A 181 -12.22 -0.34 -9.48
CA ARG A 181 -13.22 -1.41 -9.67
C ARG A 181 -13.62 -1.98 -8.31
N ARG A 182 -14.89 -2.32 -8.19
CA ARG A 182 -15.44 -3.02 -7.03
C ARG A 182 -15.89 -4.42 -7.42
#